data_b33287de81160162df78fc96272c3672
#
_entry.id   b33287de81160162df78fc96272c3672
#
_cell.length_a   1.000
_cell.length_b   1.000
_cell.length_c   1.000
_cell.angle_alpha   90.00
_cell.angle_beta   90.00
_cell.angle_gamma   90.00
#
_symmetry.space_group_name_H-M   'P 1'
#
loop_
_entity.id
_entity.type
_entity.pdbx_description
1 polymer ?
#
loop_
_entity_poly.entity_id
_entity_poly.type
_entity_poly.pdbx_seq_one_letter_code
_entity_poly.pdbx_strand_id
1 'polypeptide(L)' 'MKWTKEPGDRWSARVEPFLLEVEPKGDGRWSWRVFKQPSPNPTATGVAASLGAARTVTEQFVKRSGLV' A
#
# COMPACT_ATOMS: atom_id res chain seq x y z
N MET A 1 -2.23 -12.29 1.38
CA MET A 1 -2.57 -11.06 0.63
C MET A 1 -1.96 -11.14 -0.75
N LYS A 2 -2.74 -10.84 -1.76
CA LYS A 2 -2.29 -10.97 -3.14
C LYS A 2 -2.03 -9.60 -3.74
N TRP A 3 -0.81 -9.38 -4.21
CA TRP A 3 -0.41 -8.13 -4.84
C TRP A 3 -0.44 -8.26 -6.36
N THR A 4 -0.89 -7.20 -7.03
CA THR A 4 -0.95 -7.15 -8.49
C THR A 4 -0.03 -6.04 -8.97
N LYS A 5 0.84 -6.37 -9.93
CA LYS A 5 1.73 -5.39 -10.53
C LYS A 5 1.00 -4.65 -11.64
N GLU A 6 1.10 -3.33 -11.63
CA GLU A 6 0.46 -2.47 -12.62
C GLU A 6 1.51 -1.73 -13.44
N PRO A 7 1.13 -1.08 -14.57
CA PRO A 7 2.08 -0.31 -15.37
C PRO A 7 2.81 0.74 -14.54
N GLY A 8 4.10 0.97 -14.85
CA GLY A 8 4.91 1.94 -14.12
C GLY A 8 5.48 1.40 -12.82
N ASP A 9 5.61 0.08 -12.71
CA ASP A 9 6.16 -0.60 -11.53
C ASP A 9 5.35 -0.36 -10.25
N ARG A 10 4.09 0.02 -10.41
CA ARG A 10 3.18 0.19 -9.28
C ARG A 10 2.61 -1.17 -8.88
N TRP A 11 2.37 -1.31 -7.59
CA TRP A 11 1.76 -2.53 -7.05
C TRP A 11 0.54 -2.15 -6.24
N SER A 12 -0.49 -2.97 -6.31
CA SER A 12 -1.71 -2.75 -5.53
C SER A 12 -2.22 -4.07 -4.97
N ALA A 13 -2.96 -3.97 -3.87
CA ALA A 13 -3.62 -5.11 -3.25
C ALA A 13 -4.93 -4.63 -2.66
N ARG A 14 -5.95 -5.47 -2.74
CA ARG A 14 -7.25 -5.15 -2.16
C ARG A 14 -7.57 -6.14 -1.05
N VAL A 15 -7.78 -5.61 0.15
CA VAL A 15 -8.21 -6.38 1.32
C VAL A 15 -9.39 -5.59 1.90
N GLU A 16 -10.59 -5.95 1.50
CA GLU A 16 -11.80 -5.18 1.84
C GLU A 16 -11.85 -4.86 3.34
N PRO A 17 -12.12 -3.62 3.74
CA PRO A 17 -12.47 -2.45 2.90
C PRO A 17 -11.26 -1.62 2.47
N PHE A 18 -10.05 -2.18 2.50
CA PHE A 18 -8.83 -1.43 2.22
C PHE A 18 -8.33 -1.65 0.79
N LEU A 19 -7.74 -0.60 0.24
CA LEU A 19 -6.97 -0.66 -1.00
C LEU A 19 -5.56 -0.19 -0.67
N LEU A 20 -4.57 -1.02 -1.01
CA LEU A 20 -3.17 -0.73 -0.75
C LEU A 20 -2.47 -0.41 -2.06
N GLU A 21 -1.67 0.66 -2.08
CA GLU A 21 -0.91 1.04 -3.27
C GLU A 21 0.53 1.34 -2.90
N VAL A 22 1.45 0.87 -3.75
CA VAL A 22 2.89 1.09 -3.58
C VAL A 22 3.45 1.47 -4.93
N GLU A 23 4.27 2.54 -4.98
CA GLU A 23 4.88 2.98 -6.23
C GLU A 23 6.31 3.49 -5.99
N PRO A 24 7.20 3.36 -7.01
CA PRO A 24 8.58 3.81 -6.86
C PRO A 24 8.63 5.34 -6.93
N LYS A 25 9.54 5.93 -6.15
CA LYS A 25 9.73 7.38 -6.14
C LYS A 25 10.83 7.86 -7.06
N GLY A 26 11.58 6.96 -7.68
CA GLY A 26 12.64 7.32 -8.58
C GLY A 26 14.01 7.53 -7.93
N ASP A 27 14.07 7.53 -6.60
CA ASP A 27 15.33 7.68 -5.86
C ASP A 27 15.69 6.42 -5.08
N GLY A 28 15.10 5.30 -5.45
CA GLY A 28 15.31 4.03 -4.77
C GLY A 28 14.35 3.76 -3.63
N ARG A 29 13.58 4.76 -3.26
CA ARG A 29 12.56 4.59 -2.21
C ARG A 29 11.21 4.30 -2.83
N TRP A 30 10.28 3.84 -1.99
CA TRP A 30 8.93 3.48 -2.43
C TRP A 30 7.91 4.21 -1.58
N SER A 31 6.95 4.83 -2.27
CA SER A 31 5.83 5.52 -1.64
C SER A 31 4.67 4.54 -1.48
N TRP A 32 4.00 4.57 -0.32
CA TRP A 32 2.87 3.69 -0.09
C TRP A 32 1.66 4.49 0.40
N ARG A 33 0.48 3.98 0.08
CA ARG A 33 -0.79 4.59 0.48
C ARG A 33 -1.77 3.48 0.84
N VAL A 34 -2.59 3.75 1.86
CA VAL A 34 -3.67 2.86 2.26
C VAL A 34 -4.97 3.65 2.19
N PHE A 35 -5.92 3.14 1.43
CA PHE A 35 -7.24 3.76 1.29
C PHE A 35 -8.26 2.86 1.96
N LYS A 36 -9.19 3.45 2.72
CA LYS A 36 -10.32 2.72 3.27
C LYS A 36 -11.55 3.10 2.45
N GLN A 37 -12.07 2.13 1.70
CA GLN A 37 -13.21 2.36 0.82
C GLN A 37 -14.45 2.73 1.64
N PRO A 38 -15.31 3.62 1.17
CA PRO A 38 -15.30 4.25 -0.16
C PRO A 38 -14.58 5.61 -0.23
N SER A 39 -13.82 5.99 0.78
CA SER A 39 -13.18 7.30 0.80
C SER A 39 -12.15 7.43 -0.32
N PRO A 40 -12.15 8.56 -1.07
CA PRO A 40 -11.16 8.80 -2.12
C PRO A 40 -9.81 9.27 -1.57
N ASN A 41 -9.75 9.62 -0.27
CA ASN A 41 -8.53 10.12 0.33
C ASN A 41 -7.81 9.00 1.06
N PRO A 42 -6.46 8.96 1.03
CA PRO A 42 -5.73 7.93 1.76
C PRO A 42 -5.91 8.09 3.26
N THR A 43 -6.09 6.95 3.93
CA THR A 43 -6.21 6.93 5.38
C THR A 43 -4.83 6.92 6.04
N ALA A 44 -3.79 6.50 5.28
CA ALA A 44 -2.41 6.53 5.73
C ALA A 44 -1.49 6.57 4.52
N THR A 45 -0.36 7.26 4.64
CA THR A 45 0.66 7.33 3.58
C THR A 45 2.04 7.32 4.22
N GLY A 46 3.05 7.03 3.40
CA GLY A 46 4.42 7.07 3.87
C GLY A 46 5.39 6.67 2.79
N VAL A 47 6.65 6.54 3.20
CA VAL A 47 7.75 6.19 2.30
C VAL A 47 8.55 5.08 2.98
N ALA A 48 8.97 4.09 2.19
CA ALA A 48 9.79 2.99 2.68
C ALA A 48 11.05 2.86 1.83
N ALA A 49 12.05 2.19 2.38
CA ALA A 49 13.36 2.06 1.72
C ALA A 49 13.35 1.05 0.57
N SER A 50 12.36 0.19 0.51
CA SER A 50 12.28 -0.84 -0.53
C SER A 50 10.85 -1.25 -0.78
N LEU A 51 10.62 -1.94 -1.89
CA LEU A 51 9.30 -2.48 -2.20
C LEU A 51 8.82 -3.43 -1.10
N GLY A 52 9.70 -4.33 -0.65
CA GLY A 52 9.33 -5.27 0.40
C GLY A 52 8.94 -4.58 1.70
N ALA A 53 9.69 -3.54 2.09
CA ALA A 53 9.37 -2.78 3.29
C ALA A 53 8.04 -2.06 3.15
N ALA A 54 7.77 -1.46 1.98
CA ALA A 54 6.51 -0.76 1.74
C ALA A 54 5.33 -1.73 1.82
N ARG A 55 5.45 -2.91 1.22
CA ARG A 55 4.40 -3.92 1.28
C ARG A 55 4.16 -4.35 2.72
N THR A 56 5.22 -4.61 3.47
CA THR A 56 5.10 -5.04 4.86
C THR A 56 4.38 -4.00 5.72
N VAL A 57 4.74 -2.72 5.56
CA VAL A 57 4.11 -1.65 6.34
C VAL A 57 2.62 -1.57 6.07
N THR A 58 2.22 -1.63 4.79
CA THR A 58 0.80 -1.55 4.45
C THR A 58 0.03 -2.76 4.96
N GLU A 59 0.64 -3.95 4.87
CA GLU A 59 0.00 -5.16 5.37
C GLU A 59 -0.18 -5.11 6.88
N GLN A 60 0.82 -4.61 7.60
CA GLN A 60 0.71 -4.48 9.05
C GLN A 60 -0.33 -3.45 9.44
N PHE A 61 -0.46 -2.36 8.68
CA PHE A 61 -1.50 -1.37 8.93
C PHE A 61 -2.88 -2.01 8.87
N VAL A 62 -3.13 -2.81 7.84
CA VAL A 62 -4.42 -3.48 7.67
C VAL A 62 -4.67 -4.46 8.82
N LYS A 63 -3.66 -5.22 9.22
CA LYS A 63 -3.80 -6.15 10.34
C LYS A 63 -4.12 -5.42 11.64
N ARG A 64 -3.47 -4.30 11.90
CA ARG A 64 -3.68 -3.53 13.14
C ARG A 64 -5.06 -2.90 13.19
N SER A 65 -5.71 -2.74 12.04
CA SER A 65 -7.04 -2.14 11.99
C SER A 65 -8.10 -3.04 12.66
N GLY A 66 -7.81 -4.33 12.79
CA GLY A 66 -8.77 -5.28 13.38
C GLY A 66 -9.88 -5.69 12.43
N LEU A 67 -9.80 -5.33 11.17
CA LEU A 67 -10.83 -5.65 10.17
C LEU A 67 -10.46 -6.84 9.31
N VAL A 68 -9.27 -7.39 9.52
CA VAL A 68 -8.77 -8.52 8.73
C VAL A 68 -8.37 -9.64 9.68
#